data_eb7b0d20864683917b823ca6ed805882
#
_entry.id   eb7b0d20864683917b823ca6ed805882
#
_cell.length_a   1.000
_cell.length_b   1.000
_cell.length_c   1.000
_cell.angle_alpha   90.00
_cell.angle_beta   90.00
_cell.angle_gamma   90.00
#
_symmetry.space_group_name_H-M   'P 1'
#
loop_
_entity.id
_entity.type
_entity.pdbx_description
1 polymer ?
#
loop_
_entity_poly.entity_id
_entity_poly.type
_entity_poly.pdbx_seq_one_letter_code
_entity_poly.pdbx_strand_id
1 'polypeptide(L)'
;MKSLKMFVAAGVLAAIAASCAKEDNIKVIVPPDVAELSGVEAKYDRGLHEYLEIAPTVNFVNYTEENKDSVKYEWNIDYKVVGTDSVLTFKCDKNGQFNGYLKVSTSTGAKIADFKLTVTTPYDKGLLLLSGTSAGSILTWKRLDIMSTKASPYAFKDNNPTLELGKSPLALCWKGEGLTSPKAAAIKDNYYEVLVSTENPVKVYALNTNDMTVRTEITYNGSGEFHPNAMLCPKGTQEGAWNNMQDVVYFVGGGKDYIMTSDRNFVAAEGSDILPEGAGCD
;
A
#
# COMPACT_ATOMS: atom_id res chain seq x y z
N MET A 1 -7.39 -11.73 93.30
CA MET A 1 -7.95 -11.82 91.94
C MET A 1 -7.64 -10.61 90.99
N LYS A 2 -7.05 -9.50 91.49
CA LYS A 2 -6.72 -8.32 90.67
C LYS A 2 -5.38 -8.40 89.94
N SER A 3 -4.41 -9.19 90.47
CA SER A 3 -3.07 -9.35 89.91
C SER A 3 -3.01 -10.26 88.68
N LEU A 4 -3.88 -11.25 88.60
CA LEU A 4 -3.91 -12.19 87.51
C LEU A 4 -4.41 -11.60 86.19
N LYS A 5 -5.34 -10.60 86.29
CA LYS A 5 -5.86 -9.90 85.11
C LYS A 5 -4.83 -8.95 84.47
N MET A 6 -3.92 -8.43 85.30
CA MET A 6 -2.86 -7.50 84.78
C MET A 6 -1.77 -8.22 84.01
N PHE A 7 -1.42 -9.47 84.37
CA PHE A 7 -0.47 -10.26 83.64
C PHE A 7 -1.00 -10.78 82.32
N VAL A 8 -2.27 -11.08 82.20
CA VAL A 8 -2.91 -11.48 80.96
C VAL A 8 -2.99 -10.28 79.93
N ALA A 9 -3.28 -9.08 80.41
CA ALA A 9 -3.29 -7.90 79.58
C ALA A 9 -1.91 -7.50 79.06
N ALA A 10 -0.85 -7.67 79.88
CA ALA A 10 0.52 -7.38 79.45
C ALA A 10 1.04 -8.43 78.49
N GLY A 11 0.66 -9.69 78.61
CA GLY A 11 1.03 -10.77 77.66
C GLY A 11 0.38 -10.62 76.31
N VAL A 12 -0.87 -10.16 76.23
CA VAL A 12 -1.58 -9.89 74.96
C VAL A 12 -1.00 -8.69 74.25
N LEU A 13 -0.64 -7.62 74.98
CA LEU A 13 0.00 -6.44 74.34
C LEU A 13 1.40 -6.79 73.80
N ALA A 14 2.16 -7.63 74.48
CA ALA A 14 3.47 -8.07 73.98
C ALA A 14 3.38 -8.99 72.78
N ALA A 15 2.32 -9.78 72.63
CA ALA A 15 2.11 -10.63 71.48
C ALA A 15 1.66 -9.80 70.21
N ILE A 16 0.95 -8.69 70.43
CA ILE A 16 0.57 -7.79 69.34
C ILE A 16 1.78 -6.97 68.82
N ALA A 17 2.69 -6.58 69.70
CA ALA A 17 3.90 -5.84 69.31
C ALA A 17 4.93 -6.74 68.58
N ALA A 18 4.92 -8.05 68.79
CA ALA A 18 5.82 -8.98 68.13
C ALA A 18 5.33 -9.39 66.71
N SER A 19 4.08 -9.13 66.35
CA SER A 19 3.52 -9.46 65.03
C SER A 19 3.76 -8.39 63.98
N CYS A 20 4.28 -7.20 64.35
CA CYS A 20 4.53 -6.08 63.42
C CYS A 20 5.98 -5.96 62.94
N ALA A 21 6.84 -6.95 63.19
CA ALA A 21 8.26 -6.85 62.81
C ALA A 21 8.70 -7.96 61.83
N LYS A 22 7.83 -8.34 60.92
CA LYS A 22 8.29 -8.81 59.61
C LYS A 22 8.28 -7.61 58.68
N GLU A 23 9.39 -6.90 58.62
CA GLU A 23 9.69 -6.14 57.44
C GLU A 23 9.78 -7.16 56.29
N ASP A 24 8.68 -7.43 55.64
CA ASP A 24 8.75 -8.01 54.32
C ASP A 24 9.57 -6.96 53.52
N ASN A 25 10.77 -7.33 53.12
CA ASN A 25 11.56 -6.57 52.19
C ASN A 25 10.79 -6.52 50.87
N ILE A 26 9.76 -5.68 50.82
CA ILE A 26 9.02 -5.41 49.61
C ILE A 26 10.03 -4.69 48.71
N LYS A 27 10.60 -5.44 47.79
CA LYS A 27 11.48 -4.88 46.79
C LYS A 27 10.62 -3.93 45.93
N VAL A 28 10.76 -2.64 46.18
CA VAL A 28 10.07 -1.62 45.36
C VAL A 28 10.76 -1.59 43.99
N ILE A 29 10.11 -2.15 43.00
CA ILE A 29 10.55 -2.04 41.61
C ILE A 29 10.14 -0.66 41.12
N VAL A 30 11.10 0.22 40.96
CA VAL A 30 10.86 1.55 40.38
C VAL A 30 10.62 1.35 38.89
N PRO A 31 9.49 1.83 38.35
CA PRO A 31 9.22 1.69 36.92
C PRO A 31 10.24 2.52 36.10
N PRO A 32 10.57 2.05 34.89
CA PRO A 32 11.42 2.80 34.01
C PRO A 32 10.71 4.04 33.47
N ASP A 33 11.46 5.07 33.15
CA ASP A 33 10.97 6.23 32.40
C ASP A 33 11.77 6.45 31.14
N VAL A 34 11.13 6.91 30.06
CA VAL A 34 11.77 7.21 28.78
C VAL A 34 12.42 8.59 28.88
N ALA A 35 13.73 8.62 29.08
CA ALA A 35 14.47 9.88 29.17
C ALA A 35 14.64 10.54 27.80
N GLU A 36 15.03 9.77 26.79
CA GLU A 36 15.27 10.25 25.44
C GLU A 36 14.85 9.21 24.39
N LEU A 37 14.33 9.70 23.26
CA LEU A 37 14.02 8.91 22.08
C LEU A 37 14.64 9.61 20.86
N SER A 38 15.53 8.91 20.16
CA SER A 38 16.27 9.41 19.00
C SER A 38 16.44 8.30 17.95
N GLY A 39 17.09 8.61 16.81
CA GLY A 39 17.30 7.62 15.75
C GLY A 39 16.07 7.36 14.87
N VAL A 40 14.98 8.13 15.04
CA VAL A 40 13.87 8.19 14.08
C VAL A 40 14.03 9.46 13.28
N GLU A 41 14.24 9.33 11.98
CA GLU A 41 14.36 10.48 11.07
C GLU A 41 12.97 11.06 10.76
N ALA A 42 12.92 12.35 10.44
CA ALA A 42 11.65 13.01 10.11
C ALA A 42 11.05 12.53 8.77
N LYS A 43 11.88 11.94 7.87
CA LYS A 43 11.46 11.47 6.55
C LYS A 43 12.22 10.22 6.14
N TYR A 44 11.49 9.31 5.50
CA TYR A 44 12.03 8.13 4.85
C TYR A 44 11.49 8.03 3.43
N ASP A 45 12.36 7.71 2.48
CA ASP A 45 11.99 7.43 1.09
C ASP A 45 12.36 5.97 0.78
N ARG A 46 11.40 5.22 0.22
CA ARG A 46 11.58 3.81 -0.16
C ARG A 46 10.92 3.54 -1.50
N GLY A 47 11.41 2.51 -2.18
CA GLY A 47 10.74 1.94 -3.33
C GLY A 47 9.59 1.01 -2.93
N LEU A 48 8.64 0.81 -3.82
CA LEU A 48 7.60 -0.20 -3.65
C LEU A 48 8.27 -1.58 -3.50
N HIS A 49 7.77 -2.38 -2.56
CA HIS A 49 8.29 -3.69 -2.14
C HIS A 49 9.63 -3.70 -1.41
N GLU A 50 10.27 -2.54 -1.22
CA GLU A 50 11.43 -2.43 -0.34
C GLU A 50 11.05 -2.48 1.14
N TYR A 51 12.02 -2.81 1.98
CA TYR A 51 11.86 -2.79 3.43
C TYR A 51 12.31 -1.45 4.01
N LEU A 52 11.49 -0.90 4.90
CA LEU A 52 11.86 0.18 5.79
C LEU A 52 12.32 -0.43 7.12
N GLU A 53 13.56 -0.22 7.49
CA GLU A 53 14.10 -0.61 8.79
C GLU A 53 14.44 0.64 9.58
N ILE A 54 13.95 0.71 10.83
CA ILE A 54 14.24 1.81 11.76
C ILE A 54 14.63 1.19 13.09
N ALA A 55 15.87 1.48 13.52
CA ALA A 55 16.41 1.06 14.82
C ALA A 55 16.60 2.31 15.69
N PRO A 56 15.61 2.70 16.52
CA PRO A 56 15.70 3.87 17.37
C PRO A 56 16.67 3.66 18.51
N THR A 57 17.21 4.74 19.03
CA THR A 57 17.94 4.76 20.30
C THR A 57 17.02 5.29 21.38
N VAL A 58 16.81 4.50 22.42
CA VAL A 58 15.97 4.86 23.56
C VAL A 58 16.79 4.80 24.84
N ASN A 59 16.92 5.94 25.51
CA ASN A 59 17.56 6.04 26.80
C ASN A 59 16.50 6.03 27.90
N PHE A 60 16.68 5.16 28.87
CA PHE A 60 15.76 5.03 30.00
C PHE A 60 16.45 5.44 31.30
N VAL A 61 15.66 5.96 32.23
CA VAL A 61 16.02 6.07 33.65
C VAL A 61 15.38 4.92 34.40
N ASN A 62 16.06 4.37 35.40
CA ASN A 62 15.60 3.24 36.21
C ASN A 62 15.31 1.94 35.42
N TYR A 63 15.91 1.77 34.25
CA TYR A 63 15.74 0.53 33.48
C TYR A 63 16.60 -0.58 34.06
N THR A 64 15.98 -1.72 34.33
CA THR A 64 16.62 -2.94 34.88
C THR A 64 16.04 -4.17 34.20
N GLU A 65 16.71 -5.31 34.31
CA GLU A 65 16.18 -6.57 33.78
C GLU A 65 14.84 -7.00 34.43
N GLU A 66 14.55 -6.51 35.63
CA GLU A 66 13.32 -6.83 36.36
C GLU A 66 12.11 -6.02 35.88
N ASN A 67 12.33 -4.84 35.26
CA ASN A 67 11.25 -3.97 34.79
C ASN A 67 11.21 -3.79 33.26
N LYS A 68 12.03 -4.52 32.51
CA LYS A 68 12.11 -4.43 31.03
C LYS A 68 10.77 -4.69 30.33
N ASP A 69 9.96 -5.62 30.84
CA ASP A 69 8.68 -6.00 30.25
C ASP A 69 7.60 -4.92 30.41
N SER A 70 7.88 -3.88 31.20
CA SER A 70 6.98 -2.72 31.34
C SER A 70 7.15 -1.69 30.22
N VAL A 71 8.19 -1.84 29.37
CA VAL A 71 8.42 -0.99 28.20
C VAL A 71 7.65 -1.56 27.00
N LYS A 72 6.87 -0.69 26.35
CA LYS A 72 6.10 -1.05 25.15
C LYS A 72 6.46 -0.16 24.00
N TYR A 73 6.63 -0.77 22.84
CA TYR A 73 6.83 -0.09 21.57
C TYR A 73 5.56 -0.22 20.74
N GLU A 74 5.23 0.83 20.00
CA GLU A 74 4.12 0.85 19.04
C GLU A 74 4.55 1.64 17.84
N TRP A 75 4.70 0.95 16.70
CA TRP A 75 4.92 1.55 15.41
C TRP A 75 3.60 1.69 14.67
N ASN A 76 3.30 2.88 14.22
CA ASN A 76 2.10 3.18 13.45
C ASN A 76 2.46 3.76 12.10
N ILE A 77 1.81 3.30 11.05
CA ILE A 77 1.89 3.86 9.70
C ILE A 77 0.48 3.91 9.15
N ASP A 78 0.06 5.05 8.63
CA ASP A 78 -1.27 5.28 8.06
C ASP A 78 -2.40 4.86 9.01
N TYR A 79 -2.28 5.26 10.29
CA TYR A 79 -3.24 4.96 11.38
C TYR A 79 -3.38 3.46 11.72
N LYS A 80 -2.42 2.64 11.31
CA LYS A 80 -2.40 1.20 11.63
C LYS A 80 -1.15 0.86 12.40
N VAL A 81 -1.30 0.04 13.45
CA VAL A 81 -0.16 -0.54 14.16
C VAL A 81 0.48 -1.58 13.24
N VAL A 82 1.76 -1.38 12.93
CA VAL A 82 2.54 -2.22 12.00
C VAL A 82 3.67 -2.99 12.69
N GLY A 83 3.95 -2.67 13.95
CA GLY A 83 4.97 -3.37 14.76
C GLY A 83 4.92 -2.99 16.23
N THR A 84 5.42 -3.89 17.09
CA THR A 84 5.53 -3.70 18.55
C THR A 84 6.92 -4.01 19.08
N ASP A 85 7.86 -4.30 18.19
CA ASP A 85 9.25 -4.57 18.55
C ASP A 85 10.05 -3.27 18.68
N SER A 86 11.21 -3.32 19.31
CA SER A 86 12.10 -2.17 19.45
C SER A 86 12.66 -1.66 18.10
N VAL A 87 12.71 -2.52 17.09
CA VAL A 87 13.12 -2.21 15.72
C VAL A 87 11.93 -2.42 14.80
N LEU A 88 11.67 -1.45 13.92
CA LEU A 88 10.70 -1.61 12.86
C LEU A 88 11.33 -2.30 11.65
N THR A 89 10.66 -3.34 11.15
CA THR A 89 10.88 -3.89 9.80
C THR A 89 9.54 -3.89 9.09
N PHE A 90 9.37 -2.96 8.15
CA PHE A 90 8.10 -2.75 7.45
C PHE A 90 8.29 -2.89 5.95
N LYS A 91 7.50 -3.76 5.31
CA LYS A 91 7.48 -3.90 3.85
C LYS A 91 6.56 -2.87 3.21
N CYS A 92 7.08 -2.11 2.27
CA CYS A 92 6.36 -1.05 1.57
C CYS A 92 5.52 -1.62 0.41
N ASP A 93 4.36 -2.19 0.70
CA ASP A 93 3.51 -2.86 -0.31
C ASP A 93 2.52 -1.92 -1.02
N LYS A 94 2.51 -0.63 -0.67
CA LYS A 94 1.65 0.38 -1.29
C LYS A 94 2.44 1.66 -1.50
N ASN A 95 2.34 2.23 -2.72
CA ASN A 95 2.93 3.54 -3.02
C ASN A 95 2.08 4.67 -2.43
N GLY A 96 2.71 5.79 -2.15
CA GLY A 96 2.07 6.98 -1.60
C GLY A 96 2.88 7.67 -0.52
N GLN A 97 2.25 8.62 0.15
CA GLN A 97 2.81 9.30 1.32
C GLN A 97 2.02 8.92 2.56
N PHE A 98 2.72 8.48 3.58
CA PHE A 98 2.15 7.99 4.81
C PHE A 98 2.73 8.75 5.99
N ASN A 99 1.88 9.10 6.96
CA ASN A 99 2.36 9.56 8.25
C ASN A 99 2.58 8.34 9.14
N GLY A 100 3.68 8.36 9.90
CA GLY A 100 4.00 7.33 10.86
C GLY A 100 4.48 7.90 12.16
N TYR A 101 4.47 7.11 13.20
CA TYR A 101 5.08 7.42 14.49
C TYR A 101 5.61 6.17 15.18
N LEU A 102 6.63 6.37 15.99
CA LEU A 102 7.01 5.44 17.06
C LEU A 102 6.53 6.02 18.39
N LYS A 103 5.80 5.24 19.17
CA LYS A 103 5.48 5.51 20.56
C LYS A 103 6.20 4.50 21.44
N VAL A 104 7.03 5.01 22.35
CA VAL A 104 7.64 4.21 23.41
C VAL A 104 6.99 4.61 24.72
N SER A 105 6.39 3.66 25.42
CA SER A 105 5.62 3.89 26.63
C SER A 105 6.05 2.97 27.77
N THR A 106 5.93 3.51 28.97
CA THR A 106 6.13 2.84 30.25
C THR A 106 4.92 3.12 31.14
N SER A 107 4.91 2.62 32.37
CA SER A 107 3.86 2.96 33.34
C SER A 107 3.92 4.43 33.81
N THR A 108 5.03 5.12 33.61
CA THR A 108 5.25 6.52 34.06
C THR A 108 4.96 7.53 32.97
N GLY A 109 5.03 7.14 31.70
CA GLY A 109 4.81 8.06 30.59
C GLY A 109 5.09 7.45 29.22
N ALA A 110 5.07 8.32 28.21
CA ALA A 110 5.39 7.92 26.84
C ALA A 110 6.13 9.04 26.09
N LYS A 111 6.98 8.64 25.13
CA LYS A 111 7.54 9.55 24.11
C LYS A 111 7.15 9.09 22.73
N ILE A 112 6.95 10.06 21.84
CA ILE A 112 6.53 9.85 20.46
C ILE A 112 7.55 10.53 19.54
N ALA A 113 7.91 9.83 18.47
CA ALA A 113 8.69 10.37 17.37
C ALA A 113 7.92 10.17 16.07
N ASP A 114 7.53 11.27 15.44
CA ASP A 114 6.79 11.27 14.19
C ASP A 114 7.74 11.21 13.00
N PHE A 115 7.28 10.58 11.91
CA PHE A 115 7.98 10.56 10.64
C PHE A 115 7.02 10.55 9.46
N LYS A 116 7.55 10.85 8.28
CA LYS A 116 6.84 10.69 6.99
C LYS A 116 7.53 9.62 6.18
N LEU A 117 6.77 8.69 5.65
CA LEU A 117 7.24 7.67 4.71
C LEU A 117 6.68 7.99 3.31
N THR A 118 7.58 8.15 2.34
CA THR A 118 7.22 8.23 0.93
C THR A 118 7.63 6.93 0.24
N VAL A 119 6.65 6.23 -0.31
CA VAL A 119 6.89 5.02 -1.13
C VAL A 119 6.64 5.37 -2.57
N THR A 120 7.66 5.25 -3.41
CA THR A 120 7.59 5.54 -4.84
C THR A 120 7.65 4.27 -5.67
N THR A 121 7.07 4.32 -6.86
CA THR A 121 7.23 3.24 -7.85
C THR A 121 8.20 3.69 -8.93
N PRO A 122 8.84 2.77 -9.63
CA PRO A 122 9.67 3.13 -10.78
C PRO A 122 8.85 3.76 -11.93
N TYR A 123 7.50 3.60 -11.89
CA TYR A 123 6.57 3.99 -12.95
C TYR A 123 5.60 5.13 -12.56
N ASP A 124 5.86 5.89 -11.50
CA ASP A 124 4.90 6.88 -10.97
C ASP A 124 4.81 8.18 -11.80
N LYS A 125 5.90 8.58 -12.48
CA LYS A 125 5.96 9.83 -13.26
C LYS A 125 6.72 9.65 -14.56
N GLY A 126 6.00 9.44 -15.66
CA GLY A 126 6.69 9.23 -16.92
C GLY A 126 5.77 9.03 -18.11
N LEU A 127 6.38 8.56 -19.18
CA LEU A 127 5.75 8.27 -20.44
C LEU A 127 5.90 6.79 -20.77
N LEU A 128 4.78 6.13 -21.05
CA LEU A 128 4.75 4.80 -21.66
C LEU A 128 4.62 4.90 -23.18
N LEU A 129 5.39 4.12 -23.89
CA LEU A 129 5.37 4.01 -25.34
C LEU A 129 5.24 2.55 -25.73
N LEU A 130 4.21 2.22 -26.48
CA LEU A 130 4.07 0.93 -27.14
C LEU A 130 4.59 1.06 -28.57
N SER A 131 5.58 0.28 -28.95
CA SER A 131 6.20 0.36 -30.26
C SER A 131 6.51 -1.01 -30.83
N GLY A 132 6.57 -1.10 -32.15
CA GLY A 132 6.97 -2.30 -32.89
C GLY A 132 8.46 -2.32 -33.16
N THR A 133 9.05 -3.51 -33.10
CA THR A 133 10.41 -3.81 -33.53
C THR A 133 10.40 -5.00 -34.48
N SER A 134 11.52 -5.32 -35.09
CA SER A 134 11.66 -6.55 -35.90
C SER A 134 11.44 -7.81 -35.09
N ALA A 135 11.63 -7.76 -33.77
CA ALA A 135 11.43 -8.89 -32.85
C ALA A 135 10.00 -8.97 -32.28
N GLY A 136 9.20 -7.90 -32.38
CA GLY A 136 7.84 -7.81 -31.85
C GLY A 136 7.56 -6.48 -31.18
N SER A 137 6.45 -6.42 -30.42
CA SER A 137 6.08 -5.22 -29.67
C SER A 137 6.90 -5.10 -28.40
N ILE A 138 7.24 -3.87 -28.06
CA ILE A 138 7.88 -3.50 -26.79
C ILE A 138 7.11 -2.40 -26.09
N LEU A 139 7.06 -2.45 -24.78
CA LEU A 139 6.55 -1.38 -23.91
C LEU A 139 7.73 -0.70 -23.26
N THR A 140 7.97 0.55 -23.63
CA THR A 140 9.07 1.37 -23.12
C THR A 140 8.56 2.35 -22.08
N TRP A 141 9.27 2.47 -20.99
CA TRP A 141 9.04 3.50 -19.97
C TRP A 141 10.15 4.54 -19.98
N LYS A 142 9.77 5.82 -19.91
CA LYS A 142 10.69 6.95 -19.74
C LYS A 142 10.24 7.81 -18.59
N ARG A 143 11.05 7.91 -17.55
CA ARG A 143 10.83 8.86 -16.45
C ARG A 143 10.99 10.30 -16.95
N LEU A 144 10.07 11.20 -16.59
CA LEU A 144 10.07 12.59 -17.09
C LEU A 144 10.53 13.61 -16.03
N ASP A 145 10.40 13.33 -14.76
CA ASP A 145 10.83 14.24 -13.69
C ASP A 145 12.36 14.29 -13.53
N ILE A 146 13.07 13.27 -14.00
CA ILE A 146 14.53 13.19 -14.00
C ILE A 146 15.00 13.03 -15.46
N MET A 147 15.37 14.11 -16.09
CA MET A 147 15.75 14.14 -17.51
C MET A 147 16.93 13.24 -17.87
N SER A 148 17.87 13.06 -16.94
CA SER A 148 19.06 12.20 -17.14
C SER A 148 18.79 10.70 -17.07
N THR A 149 17.62 10.28 -16.61
CA THR A 149 17.27 8.86 -16.50
C THR A 149 17.13 8.25 -17.89
N LYS A 150 17.80 7.13 -18.14
CA LYS A 150 17.62 6.37 -19.38
C LYS A 150 16.21 5.77 -19.44
N ALA A 151 15.67 5.59 -20.65
CA ALA A 151 14.43 4.86 -20.84
C ALA A 151 14.68 3.37 -20.52
N SER A 152 13.67 2.72 -19.92
CA SER A 152 13.60 1.27 -19.79
C SER A 152 12.81 0.71 -20.99
N PRO A 153 13.50 0.12 -21.98
CA PRO A 153 12.83 -0.28 -23.22
C PRO A 153 11.94 -1.50 -23.08
N TYR A 154 12.11 -2.28 -22.00
CA TYR A 154 11.45 -3.58 -21.83
C TYR A 154 10.59 -3.62 -20.56
N ALA A 155 9.89 -2.50 -20.23
CA ALA A 155 9.09 -2.40 -19.02
C ALA A 155 8.03 -3.52 -18.86
N PHE A 156 7.50 -4.07 -19.97
CA PHE A 156 6.63 -5.24 -19.90
C PHE A 156 7.43 -6.51 -19.61
N LYS A 157 8.46 -6.80 -20.39
CA LYS A 157 9.21 -8.07 -20.33
C LYS A 157 9.98 -8.22 -19.01
N ASP A 158 10.57 -7.12 -18.52
CA ASP A 158 11.33 -7.11 -17.28
C ASP A 158 10.46 -7.48 -16.07
N ASN A 159 9.17 -7.09 -16.10
CA ASN A 159 8.22 -7.38 -15.01
C ASN A 159 7.33 -8.60 -15.26
N ASN A 160 7.32 -9.14 -16.47
CA ASN A 160 6.55 -10.31 -16.86
C ASN A 160 7.41 -11.28 -17.70
N PRO A 161 8.44 -11.91 -17.12
CA PRO A 161 9.46 -12.63 -17.87
C PRO A 161 8.93 -13.86 -18.63
N THR A 162 7.78 -14.42 -18.23
CA THR A 162 7.15 -15.58 -18.87
C THR A 162 6.11 -15.23 -19.92
N LEU A 163 5.73 -13.94 -20.04
CA LEU A 163 4.71 -13.46 -20.96
C LEU A 163 5.33 -12.71 -22.14
N GLU A 164 4.60 -12.68 -23.24
CA GLU A 164 4.99 -11.98 -24.47
C GLU A 164 3.83 -11.11 -24.96
N LEU A 165 4.18 -9.97 -25.51
CA LEU A 165 3.27 -9.16 -26.33
C LEU A 165 3.16 -9.76 -27.73
N GLY A 166 2.07 -9.48 -28.45
CA GLY A 166 1.97 -9.77 -29.87
C GLY A 166 3.00 -9.00 -30.67
N LYS A 167 3.24 -9.39 -31.93
CA LYS A 167 4.28 -8.79 -32.76
C LYS A 167 3.96 -7.38 -33.23
N SER A 168 2.67 -7.06 -33.40
CA SER A 168 2.21 -5.77 -33.89
C SER A 168 1.58 -4.97 -32.76
N PRO A 169 2.10 -3.78 -32.43
CA PRO A 169 1.48 -2.91 -31.43
C PRO A 169 0.18 -2.31 -32.01
N LEU A 170 -0.88 -2.28 -31.21
CA LEU A 170 -2.16 -1.68 -31.60
C LEU A 170 -2.46 -0.42 -30.78
N ALA A 171 -2.73 -0.58 -29.48
CA ALA A 171 -3.14 0.53 -28.64
C ALA A 171 -2.61 0.44 -27.22
N LEU A 172 -2.51 1.62 -26.60
CA LEU A 172 -2.12 1.80 -25.21
C LEU A 172 -3.10 2.78 -24.57
N CYS A 173 -3.68 2.41 -23.45
CA CYS A 173 -4.64 3.25 -22.73
C CYS A 173 -4.36 3.19 -21.22
N TRP A 174 -4.34 4.36 -20.57
CA TRP A 174 -4.31 4.45 -19.14
C TRP A 174 -5.72 4.59 -18.57
N LYS A 175 -6.14 3.63 -17.76
CA LYS A 175 -7.39 3.62 -17.02
C LYS A 175 -7.18 4.22 -15.64
N GLY A 176 -8.01 5.14 -15.22
CA GLY A 176 -7.95 5.79 -13.89
C GLY A 176 -7.74 7.30 -13.92
N GLU A 177 -7.52 7.90 -15.09
CA GLU A 177 -7.41 9.35 -15.21
C GLU A 177 -8.75 10.04 -14.88
N GLY A 178 -8.69 11.06 -14.03
CA GLY A 178 -9.87 11.87 -13.69
C GLY A 178 -10.62 11.41 -12.43
N LEU A 179 -10.15 10.41 -11.71
CA LEU A 179 -10.69 10.04 -10.40
C LEU A 179 -10.22 11.05 -9.34
N THR A 180 -10.85 12.23 -9.29
CA THR A 180 -10.53 13.29 -8.32
C THR A 180 -11.45 13.29 -7.08
N SER A 181 -12.46 12.42 -7.05
CA SER A 181 -13.42 12.32 -5.95
C SER A 181 -12.79 11.70 -4.68
N PRO A 182 -13.14 12.18 -3.48
CA PRO A 182 -12.80 11.50 -2.22
C PRO A 182 -13.30 10.05 -2.16
N LYS A 183 -14.37 9.72 -2.89
CA LYS A 183 -14.84 8.34 -3.06
C LYS A 183 -13.86 7.49 -3.88
N ALA A 184 -13.05 8.11 -4.73
CA ALA A 184 -11.99 7.42 -5.46
C ALA A 184 -10.93 6.80 -4.53
N ALA A 185 -10.72 7.35 -3.34
CA ALA A 185 -9.83 6.78 -2.33
C ALA A 185 -10.35 5.44 -1.77
N ALA A 186 -11.65 5.18 -1.86
CA ALA A 186 -12.28 3.91 -1.49
C ALA A 186 -12.34 2.90 -2.66
N ILE A 187 -11.93 3.32 -3.85
CA ILE A 187 -11.93 2.49 -5.05
C ILE A 187 -10.77 1.49 -4.95
N LYS A 188 -11.09 0.23 -5.13
CA LYS A 188 -10.15 -0.88 -5.07
C LYS A 188 -9.00 -0.70 -6.06
N ASP A 189 -7.84 -1.26 -5.77
CA ASP A 189 -6.57 -1.16 -6.54
C ASP A 189 -6.67 -1.49 -8.05
N ASN A 190 -7.76 -2.11 -8.51
CA ASN A 190 -7.99 -2.51 -9.90
C ASN A 190 -8.46 -1.38 -10.84
N TYR A 191 -8.67 -0.16 -10.35
CA TYR A 191 -9.05 0.97 -11.21
C TYR A 191 -7.88 1.64 -11.91
N TYR A 192 -6.68 1.52 -11.35
CA TYR A 192 -5.47 2.09 -11.92
C TYR A 192 -4.74 1.00 -12.72
N GLU A 193 -5.02 0.98 -14.02
CA GLU A 193 -4.46 0.00 -14.94
C GLU A 193 -3.98 0.66 -16.22
N VAL A 194 -2.96 0.07 -16.80
CA VAL A 194 -2.57 0.33 -18.18
C VAL A 194 -3.06 -0.83 -19.03
N LEU A 195 -3.87 -0.54 -20.02
CA LEU A 195 -4.31 -1.50 -21.02
C LEU A 195 -3.39 -1.45 -22.23
N VAL A 196 -2.88 -2.59 -22.62
CA VAL A 196 -1.98 -2.75 -23.77
C VAL A 196 -2.60 -3.75 -24.73
N SER A 197 -2.82 -3.35 -25.98
CA SER A 197 -3.27 -4.27 -27.01
C SER A 197 -2.22 -4.43 -28.11
N THR A 198 -2.09 -5.65 -28.58
CA THR A 198 -1.17 -6.06 -29.65
C THR A 198 -1.83 -7.12 -30.53
N GLU A 199 -1.25 -7.37 -31.69
CA GLU A 199 -1.68 -8.36 -32.66
C GLU A 199 -0.57 -9.37 -32.99
N ASN A 200 -0.93 -10.48 -33.58
CA ASN A 200 -0.05 -11.56 -34.03
C ASN A 200 0.76 -12.23 -32.88
N PRO A 201 0.11 -12.88 -31.90
CA PRO A 201 -1.35 -13.02 -31.76
C PRO A 201 -1.98 -11.78 -31.14
N VAL A 202 -3.31 -11.68 -31.23
CA VAL A 202 -4.06 -10.66 -30.49
C VAL A 202 -3.91 -10.92 -29.00
N LYS A 203 -3.44 -9.91 -28.29
CA LYS A 203 -3.27 -9.89 -26.85
C LYS A 203 -3.74 -8.56 -26.30
N VAL A 204 -4.54 -8.61 -25.25
CA VAL A 204 -4.90 -7.42 -24.46
C VAL A 204 -4.57 -7.71 -23.01
N TYR A 205 -3.64 -6.96 -22.46
CA TYR A 205 -3.24 -7.07 -21.07
C TYR A 205 -3.67 -5.86 -20.27
N ALA A 206 -4.19 -6.10 -19.07
CA ALA A 206 -4.33 -5.08 -18.03
C ALA A 206 -3.13 -5.17 -17.09
N LEU A 207 -2.34 -4.10 -17.04
CA LEU A 207 -1.13 -4.01 -16.24
C LEU A 207 -1.37 -3.19 -14.98
N ASN A 208 -0.71 -3.58 -13.90
CA ASN A 208 -0.62 -2.79 -12.69
C ASN A 208 0.25 -1.55 -12.94
N THR A 209 -0.27 -0.36 -12.65
CA THR A 209 0.46 0.90 -12.86
C THR A 209 1.68 1.06 -11.96
N ASN A 210 1.76 0.32 -10.86
CA ASN A 210 2.85 0.47 -9.91
C ASN A 210 4.13 -0.27 -10.35
N ASP A 211 3.99 -1.44 -10.98
CA ASP A 211 5.11 -2.32 -11.29
C ASP A 211 5.06 -2.94 -12.69
N MET A 212 4.05 -2.58 -13.51
CA MET A 212 3.83 -3.10 -14.86
C MET A 212 3.61 -4.62 -14.93
N THR A 213 3.31 -5.29 -13.82
CA THR A 213 2.93 -6.69 -13.84
C THR A 213 1.55 -6.89 -14.44
N VAL A 214 1.36 -8.00 -15.16
CA VAL A 214 0.04 -8.36 -15.70
C VAL A 214 -0.90 -8.74 -14.57
N ARG A 215 -2.01 -8.01 -14.45
CA ARG A 215 -3.12 -8.35 -13.55
C ARG A 215 -4.04 -9.37 -14.18
N THR A 216 -4.31 -9.20 -15.47
CA THR A 216 -5.13 -10.13 -16.24
C THR A 216 -4.87 -10.01 -17.73
N GLU A 217 -5.05 -11.10 -18.44
CA GLU A 217 -5.21 -11.13 -19.90
C GLU A 217 -6.70 -11.02 -20.20
N ILE A 218 -7.07 -10.07 -21.03
CA ILE A 218 -8.46 -9.81 -21.40
C ILE A 218 -8.75 -10.58 -22.68
N THR A 219 -9.77 -11.43 -22.66
CA THR A 219 -10.13 -12.30 -23.78
C THR A 219 -11.42 -11.84 -24.44
N TYR A 220 -11.52 -12.08 -25.75
CA TYR A 220 -12.74 -11.86 -26.52
C TYR A 220 -13.53 -13.17 -26.64
N ASN A 221 -14.74 -13.18 -26.11
CA ASN A 221 -15.63 -14.34 -26.13
C ASN A 221 -16.71 -14.25 -27.21
N GLY A 222 -16.65 -13.26 -28.10
CA GLY A 222 -17.58 -13.07 -29.19
C GLY A 222 -17.24 -13.90 -30.42
N SER A 223 -18.11 -13.84 -31.44
CA SER A 223 -17.89 -14.48 -32.73
C SER A 223 -17.11 -13.56 -33.66
N GLY A 224 -16.18 -14.12 -34.45
CA GLY A 224 -15.40 -13.44 -35.44
C GLY A 224 -14.06 -12.92 -34.93
N GLU A 225 -13.39 -12.16 -35.80
CA GLU A 225 -12.07 -11.56 -35.48
C GLU A 225 -12.21 -10.36 -34.55
N PHE A 226 -11.26 -10.24 -33.63
CA PHE A 226 -11.17 -9.15 -32.68
C PHE A 226 -9.89 -8.33 -32.94
N HIS A 227 -10.04 -7.07 -33.33
CA HIS A 227 -8.94 -6.16 -33.66
C HIS A 227 -9.04 -4.90 -32.80
N PRO A 228 -8.48 -4.90 -31.56
CA PRO A 228 -8.58 -3.74 -30.66
C PRO A 228 -7.56 -2.66 -31.05
N ASN A 229 -7.80 -1.97 -32.17
CA ASN A 229 -6.88 -0.99 -32.74
C ASN A 229 -6.82 0.33 -31.96
N ALA A 230 -7.93 0.70 -31.31
CA ALA A 230 -7.99 1.85 -30.43
C ALA A 230 -8.72 1.50 -29.14
N MET A 231 -8.32 2.12 -28.06
CA MET A 231 -8.94 1.95 -26.74
C MET A 231 -9.26 3.32 -26.14
N LEU A 232 -10.45 3.44 -25.57
CA LEU A 232 -10.90 4.63 -24.86
C LEU A 232 -11.38 4.23 -23.45
N CYS A 233 -10.78 4.82 -22.44
CA CYS A 233 -11.28 4.76 -21.07
C CYS A 233 -11.98 6.08 -20.76
N PRO A 234 -13.31 6.09 -20.58
CA PRO A 234 -14.03 7.31 -20.24
C PRO A 234 -13.54 7.90 -18.92
N LYS A 235 -13.38 9.22 -18.89
CA LYS A 235 -13.09 9.92 -17.64
C LYS A 235 -14.35 9.98 -16.79
N GLY A 236 -14.28 9.51 -15.56
CA GLY A 236 -15.36 9.68 -14.59
C GLY A 236 -15.42 11.14 -14.14
N THR A 237 -16.31 11.95 -14.73
CA THR A 237 -16.43 13.38 -14.44
C THR A 237 -17.53 13.74 -13.46
N GLN A 238 -18.35 12.79 -12.98
CA GLN A 238 -19.50 13.09 -12.13
C GLN A 238 -19.57 12.27 -10.87
N GLU A 239 -19.84 12.95 -9.75
CA GLU A 239 -20.33 12.33 -8.53
C GLU A 239 -21.77 11.85 -8.76
N GLY A 240 -22.03 10.58 -8.57
CA GLY A 240 -23.38 10.03 -8.63
C GLY A 240 -23.50 8.67 -9.33
N ALA A 241 -24.64 8.40 -9.93
CA ALA A 241 -25.07 7.11 -10.48
C ALA A 241 -24.17 6.50 -11.59
N TRP A 242 -23.20 7.24 -12.07
CA TRP A 242 -22.29 6.86 -13.16
C TRP A 242 -20.99 6.19 -12.69
N ASN A 243 -20.86 5.87 -11.41
CA ASN A 243 -19.69 5.16 -10.88
C ASN A 243 -19.39 3.83 -11.57
N ASN A 244 -20.38 3.23 -12.23
CA ASN A 244 -20.22 1.98 -12.96
C ASN A 244 -19.60 2.15 -14.36
N MET A 245 -19.62 3.35 -14.94
CA MET A 245 -18.99 3.60 -16.25
C MET A 245 -17.45 3.62 -16.20
N GLN A 246 -16.85 3.75 -15.04
CA GLN A 246 -15.40 3.69 -14.89
C GLN A 246 -14.81 2.30 -15.17
N ASP A 247 -15.67 1.27 -15.17
CA ASP A 247 -15.27 -0.10 -15.49
C ASP A 247 -15.40 -0.42 -16.98
N VAL A 248 -15.97 0.50 -17.75
CA VAL A 248 -16.19 0.29 -19.19
C VAL A 248 -15.00 0.80 -19.98
N VAL A 249 -14.44 -0.04 -20.81
CA VAL A 249 -13.44 0.32 -21.81
C VAL A 249 -14.03 0.04 -23.19
N TYR A 250 -13.95 1.04 -24.04
CA TYR A 250 -14.38 0.90 -25.43
C TYR A 250 -13.18 0.53 -26.29
N PHE A 251 -13.38 -0.40 -27.19
CA PHE A 251 -12.41 -0.77 -28.21
C PHE A 251 -13.03 -0.59 -29.57
N VAL A 252 -12.24 -0.07 -30.49
CA VAL A 252 -12.62 0.11 -31.89
C VAL A 252 -11.59 -0.59 -32.76
N GLY A 253 -12.03 -1.38 -33.71
CA GLY A 253 -11.12 -2.01 -34.65
C GLY A 253 -11.84 -2.92 -35.63
N GLY A 254 -11.30 -3.03 -36.85
CA GLY A 254 -11.89 -3.85 -37.89
C GLY A 254 -13.32 -3.46 -38.31
N GLY A 255 -13.68 -2.15 -38.16
CA GLY A 255 -15.03 -1.64 -38.47
C GLY A 255 -16.08 -2.06 -37.42
N LYS A 256 -15.69 -2.44 -36.21
CA LYS A 256 -16.57 -2.84 -35.12
C LYS A 256 -16.22 -2.14 -33.83
N ASP A 257 -17.22 -1.92 -33.00
CA ASP A 257 -17.09 -1.41 -31.66
C ASP A 257 -17.24 -2.55 -30.67
N TYR A 258 -16.44 -2.50 -29.60
CA TYR A 258 -16.44 -3.50 -28.53
C TYR A 258 -16.48 -2.79 -27.18
N ILE A 259 -17.17 -3.40 -26.22
CA ILE A 259 -17.22 -2.95 -24.84
C ILE A 259 -16.60 -4.03 -23.96
N MET A 260 -15.70 -3.61 -23.10
CA MET A 260 -15.26 -4.46 -21.99
C MET A 260 -16.24 -4.31 -20.81
N THR A 261 -16.81 -5.41 -20.40
CA THR A 261 -17.69 -5.46 -19.22
C THR A 261 -16.88 -5.54 -17.93
N SER A 262 -17.54 -5.37 -16.78
CA SER A 262 -16.91 -5.37 -15.46
C SER A 262 -16.22 -6.70 -15.11
N ASP A 263 -16.64 -7.81 -15.72
CA ASP A 263 -16.02 -9.13 -15.61
C ASP A 263 -14.84 -9.33 -16.57
N ARG A 264 -14.43 -8.26 -17.28
CA ARG A 264 -13.31 -8.22 -18.21
C ARG A 264 -13.47 -9.10 -19.45
N ASN A 265 -14.69 -9.32 -19.86
CA ASN A 265 -15.00 -9.91 -21.14
C ASN A 265 -15.33 -8.82 -22.17
N PHE A 266 -14.93 -9.04 -23.42
CA PHE A 266 -15.36 -8.20 -24.51
C PHE A 266 -16.65 -8.72 -25.10
N VAL A 267 -17.58 -7.81 -25.33
CA VAL A 267 -18.79 -8.04 -26.12
C VAL A 267 -18.77 -7.08 -27.29
N ALA A 268 -19.11 -7.58 -28.48
CA ALA A 268 -19.38 -6.70 -29.61
C ALA A 268 -20.58 -5.80 -29.23
N ALA A 269 -20.43 -4.51 -29.44
CA ALA A 269 -21.56 -3.60 -29.36
C ALA A 269 -22.48 -3.88 -30.55
N GLU A 270 -23.61 -4.50 -30.30
CA GLU A 270 -24.64 -4.68 -31.32
C GLU A 270 -25.50 -3.42 -31.36
N GLY A 271 -25.39 -2.68 -32.46
CA GLY A 271 -26.25 -1.52 -32.73
C GLY A 271 -25.66 -0.19 -32.31
N SER A 272 -26.17 0.87 -32.89
CA SER A 272 -25.79 2.26 -32.77
C SER A 272 -26.01 2.94 -31.43
N ASP A 273 -26.30 2.19 -30.39
CA ASP A 273 -26.69 2.76 -29.08
C ASP A 273 -25.53 3.41 -28.33
N ILE A 274 -24.29 3.20 -28.76
CA ILE A 274 -23.10 3.69 -28.05
C ILE A 274 -22.46 4.87 -28.78
N LEU A 275 -22.45 4.87 -30.09
CA LEU A 275 -22.01 6.00 -30.90
C LEU A 275 -23.17 6.46 -31.75
N PRO A 276 -23.43 7.79 -31.86
CA PRO A 276 -24.44 8.29 -32.74
C PRO A 276 -24.14 7.88 -34.19
N GLU A 277 -25.19 7.55 -34.92
CA GLU A 277 -25.11 7.21 -36.36
C GLU A 277 -24.29 8.29 -37.10
N GLY A 278 -23.19 7.91 -37.71
CA GLY A 278 -22.26 8.83 -38.39
C GLY A 278 -21.04 9.27 -37.56
N ALA A 279 -20.84 8.80 -36.32
CA ALA A 279 -19.60 9.01 -35.56
C ALA A 279 -18.53 7.98 -35.94
N GLY A 280 -18.47 7.54 -37.18
CA GLY A 280 -17.36 6.72 -37.67
C GLY A 280 -16.05 7.50 -37.60
N CYS A 281 -15.02 6.92 -36.98
CA CYS A 281 -13.66 7.39 -37.17
C CYS A 281 -13.25 7.00 -38.59
N ASP A 282 -13.29 7.96 -39.55
CA ASP A 282 -12.65 7.85 -40.84
C ASP A 282 -11.11 7.84 -40.67
#